data_3249ca34976b2c19ee14014a032d1583
#
_entry.id   3249ca34976b2c19ee14014a032d1583
#
_cell.length_a   1.000
_cell.length_b   1.000
_cell.length_c   1.000
_cell.angle_alpha   90.00
_cell.angle_beta   90.00
_cell.angle_gamma   90.00
#
_symmetry.space_group_name_H-M   'P 1'
#
loop_
_entity.id
_entity.type
_entity.pdbx_description
1 polymer ?
#
loop_
_entity_poly.entity_id
_entity_poly.type
_entity_poly.pdbx_seq_one_letter_code
_entity_poly.pdbx_strand_id
1 'polypeptide(L)'
;MKQFLLAILLVLGLAQPVAARDEATKPPLEVEVLRTSAGSLYANIALIKGEKEAVLVDAPFTMADAHRVVAMVLDSGKELKYVFVTHDHPDHFFAMEVIKQAFPDVQIVAHPTVVADIWRSLPFKVKRWSPMLGANGPVSPTAPMPLASDTIMLEGHELKVLGPMQGDHHHATALWAPSIKALFPGDLVYNEMYLWFGEHDAAQVAAWGDALEELKRLDPKIVVAGHAKPGLPNDASGLDFSIRYIRSWPKLVAKAKDSAELRALVMAEYPQSIDVLGDFLLGNSSKVATGEMPAWEE
;
A
#
# COMPACT_ATOMS: atom_id res chain seq x y z
N MET A 1 5.39 58.57 -73.94
CA MET A 1 4.61 57.42 -73.39
C MET A 1 5.62 56.39 -72.94
N LYS A 2 5.81 56.33 -71.57
CA LYS A 2 6.74 55.36 -70.93
C LYS A 2 5.87 54.36 -70.20
N GLN A 3 5.96 53.09 -70.58
CA GLN A 3 5.32 51.96 -70.01
C GLN A 3 6.15 51.48 -68.79
N PHE A 4 5.54 51.48 -67.57
CA PHE A 4 6.12 50.85 -66.40
C PHE A 4 5.66 49.36 -66.34
N LEU A 5 6.60 48.45 -66.39
CA LEU A 5 6.39 47.04 -66.14
C LEU A 5 6.50 46.86 -64.60
N LEU A 6 5.43 46.38 -64.01
CA LEU A 6 5.39 46.00 -62.57
C LEU A 6 5.76 44.52 -62.46
N ALA A 7 6.94 44.20 -61.93
CA ALA A 7 7.34 42.82 -61.61
C ALA A 7 6.81 42.40 -60.24
N ILE A 8 5.92 41.41 -60.22
CA ILE A 8 5.42 40.78 -58.95
C ILE A 8 6.42 39.67 -58.61
N LEU A 9 7.14 39.85 -57.46
CA LEU A 9 7.95 38.80 -56.86
C LEU A 9 7.02 37.91 -56.00
N LEU A 10 6.86 36.67 -56.46
CA LEU A 10 6.22 35.60 -55.66
C LEU A 10 7.25 35.05 -54.67
N VAL A 11 7.08 35.34 -53.37
CA VAL A 11 7.87 34.71 -52.30
C VAL A 11 7.21 33.38 -51.93
N LEU A 12 7.76 32.29 -52.44
CA LEU A 12 7.41 30.93 -51.94
C LEU A 12 8.03 30.72 -50.56
N GLY A 13 7.22 30.84 -49.53
CA GLY A 13 7.57 30.46 -48.17
C GLY A 13 7.70 28.94 -48.08
N LEU A 14 8.91 28.43 -48.00
CA LEU A 14 9.17 27.04 -47.62
C LEU A 14 8.81 26.86 -46.14
N ALA A 15 7.63 26.29 -45.86
CA ALA A 15 7.30 25.80 -44.55
C ALA A 15 8.23 24.62 -44.19
N GLN A 16 9.17 24.83 -43.29
CA GLN A 16 9.95 23.76 -42.72
C GLN A 16 9.02 22.88 -41.87
N PRO A 17 9.07 21.52 -42.00
CA PRO A 17 8.34 20.68 -41.08
C PRO A 17 8.91 20.88 -39.68
N VAL A 18 8.03 21.27 -38.75
CA VAL A 18 8.33 21.22 -37.32
C VAL A 18 8.58 19.75 -37.01
N ALA A 19 9.84 19.40 -36.78
CA ALA A 19 10.19 18.08 -36.28
C ALA A 19 9.38 17.84 -34.99
N ALA A 20 8.54 16.80 -34.99
CA ALA A 20 7.94 16.31 -33.77
C ALA A 20 9.10 16.07 -32.79
N ARG A 21 9.05 16.76 -31.63
CA ARG A 21 9.94 16.42 -30.53
C ARG A 21 9.65 14.95 -30.23
N ASP A 22 10.64 14.09 -30.37
CA ASP A 22 10.64 12.77 -29.79
C ASP A 22 10.29 12.98 -28.31
N GLU A 23 9.14 12.50 -27.86
CA GLU A 23 8.87 12.34 -26.43
C GLU A 23 9.94 11.36 -25.95
N ALA A 24 10.99 11.92 -25.35
CA ALA A 24 12.02 11.12 -24.72
C ALA A 24 11.32 10.11 -23.81
N THR A 25 11.43 8.84 -24.12
CA THR A 25 10.83 7.77 -23.31
C THR A 25 11.37 7.88 -21.89
N LYS A 26 10.49 8.15 -20.95
CA LYS A 26 10.86 8.29 -19.53
C LYS A 26 11.51 6.98 -19.08
N PRO A 27 12.62 7.03 -18.32
CA PRO A 27 13.19 5.83 -17.71
C PRO A 27 12.12 5.08 -16.90
N PRO A 28 12.06 3.74 -16.98
CA PRO A 28 11.07 2.99 -16.23
C PRO A 28 11.29 3.16 -14.73
N LEU A 29 10.20 3.16 -13.96
CA LEU A 29 10.26 3.10 -12.50
C LEU A 29 10.79 1.73 -12.06
N GLU A 30 11.52 1.72 -10.95
CA GLU A 30 11.98 0.51 -10.27
C GLU A 30 11.28 0.36 -8.93
N VAL A 31 11.13 -0.87 -8.45
CA VAL A 31 10.52 -1.17 -7.13
C VAL A 31 11.52 -1.94 -6.29
N GLU A 32 11.78 -1.43 -5.10
CA GLU A 32 12.54 -2.11 -4.05
C GLU A 32 11.62 -2.34 -2.84
N VAL A 33 11.70 -3.51 -2.20
CA VAL A 33 10.81 -3.86 -1.09
C VAL A 33 11.64 -4.30 0.10
N LEU A 34 11.44 -3.59 1.21
CA LEU A 34 11.90 -4.04 2.51
C LEU A 34 10.77 -4.82 3.18
N ARG A 35 10.98 -6.11 3.39
CA ARG A 35 10.12 -6.91 4.24
C ARG A 35 10.58 -6.74 5.68
N THR A 36 9.69 -6.21 6.52
CA THR A 36 10.01 -5.91 7.92
C THR A 36 10.20 -7.19 8.72
N SER A 37 10.71 -7.03 9.94
CA SER A 37 10.84 -8.13 10.90
C SER A 37 9.49 -8.58 11.45
N ALA A 38 9.48 -9.70 12.19
CA ALA A 38 8.32 -10.12 12.98
C ALA A 38 7.85 -9.06 13.98
N GLY A 39 8.75 -8.17 14.42
CA GLY A 39 8.42 -7.04 15.31
C GLY A 39 7.54 -5.98 14.64
N SER A 40 7.59 -5.87 13.32
CA SER A 40 6.67 -5.06 12.51
C SER A 40 5.74 -5.96 11.67
N LEU A 41 5.37 -7.10 12.20
CA LEU A 41 4.32 -8.01 11.69
C LEU A 41 4.56 -8.50 10.25
N TYR A 42 5.81 -8.49 9.75
CA TYR A 42 6.17 -8.80 8.37
C TYR A 42 5.51 -7.90 7.31
N ALA A 43 5.16 -6.66 7.66
CA ALA A 43 4.67 -5.69 6.72
C ALA A 43 5.71 -5.41 5.61
N ASN A 44 5.27 -5.16 4.39
CA ASN A 44 6.12 -4.79 3.28
C ASN A 44 6.12 -3.28 3.08
N ILE A 45 7.30 -2.70 3.09
CA ILE A 45 7.51 -1.28 2.80
C ILE A 45 8.15 -1.18 1.42
N ALA A 46 7.48 -0.50 0.49
CA ALA A 46 7.94 -0.42 -0.89
C ALA A 46 8.53 0.96 -1.22
N LEU A 47 9.70 0.98 -1.87
CA LEU A 47 10.32 2.16 -2.42
C LEU A 47 10.17 2.13 -3.95
N ILE A 48 9.39 3.07 -4.49
CA ILE A 48 9.22 3.28 -5.93
C ILE A 48 10.25 4.32 -6.35
N LYS A 49 11.19 3.92 -7.21
CA LYS A 49 12.34 4.73 -7.61
C LYS A 49 12.20 5.21 -9.04
N GLY A 50 12.32 6.51 -9.25
CA GLY A 50 12.57 7.12 -10.54
C GLY A 50 14.08 7.25 -10.81
N GLU A 51 14.46 8.16 -11.71
CA GLU A 51 15.87 8.44 -12.01
C GLU A 51 16.58 9.16 -10.84
N LYS A 52 15.89 10.12 -10.20
CA LYS A 52 16.42 10.98 -9.13
C LYS A 52 15.59 10.97 -7.86
N GLU A 53 14.28 10.78 -7.99
CA GLU A 53 13.31 10.89 -6.92
C GLU A 53 12.71 9.53 -6.56
N ALA A 54 12.13 9.43 -5.38
CA ALA A 54 11.45 8.22 -4.92
C ALA A 54 10.18 8.53 -4.12
N VAL A 55 9.27 7.55 -4.11
CA VAL A 55 8.07 7.50 -3.27
C VAL A 55 8.14 6.24 -2.42
N LEU A 56 7.97 6.38 -1.11
CA LEU A 56 7.82 5.27 -0.18
C LEU A 56 6.33 4.96 0.01
N VAL A 57 5.98 3.69 0.06
CA VAL A 57 4.62 3.23 0.41
C VAL A 57 4.68 2.58 1.78
N ASP A 58 3.94 3.15 2.71
CA ASP A 58 3.85 2.81 4.13
C ASP A 58 5.12 3.06 4.94
N ALA A 59 5.00 2.94 6.25
CA ALA A 59 6.08 3.03 7.21
C ALA A 59 5.88 1.98 8.31
N PRO A 60 6.96 1.32 8.79
CA PRO A 60 6.83 0.17 9.66
C PRO A 60 6.33 0.50 11.06
N PHE A 61 5.96 -0.55 11.79
CA PHE A 61 5.48 -0.48 13.16
C PHE A 61 6.57 -0.08 14.15
N THR A 62 7.79 -0.57 13.96
CA THR A 62 8.90 -0.39 14.89
C THR A 62 9.92 0.62 14.39
N MET A 63 10.51 1.36 15.33
CA MET A 63 11.62 2.29 15.01
C MET A 63 12.81 1.55 14.40
N ALA A 64 13.13 0.34 14.85
CA ALA A 64 14.22 -0.45 14.31
C ALA A 64 14.04 -0.76 12.82
N ASP A 65 12.83 -1.15 12.39
CA ASP A 65 12.54 -1.37 10.97
C ASP A 65 12.49 -0.04 10.20
N ALA A 66 12.02 1.05 10.82
CA ALA A 66 12.06 2.38 10.20
C ALA A 66 13.49 2.85 9.91
N HIS A 67 14.45 2.58 10.80
CA HIS A 67 15.87 2.84 10.51
C HIS A 67 16.42 1.99 9.36
N ARG A 68 15.92 0.75 9.15
CA ARG A 68 16.26 -0.05 7.97
C ARG A 68 15.67 0.55 6.70
N VAL A 69 14.45 1.07 6.77
CA VAL A 69 13.84 1.82 5.66
C VAL A 69 14.66 3.08 5.34
N VAL A 70 15.09 3.84 6.34
CA VAL A 70 15.98 4.99 6.12
C VAL A 70 17.27 4.57 5.40
N ALA A 71 17.89 3.46 5.82
CA ALA A 71 19.08 2.93 5.16
C ALA A 71 18.77 2.55 3.69
N MET A 72 17.66 1.84 3.41
CA MET A 72 17.25 1.50 2.05
C MET A 72 17.10 2.76 1.16
N VAL A 73 16.47 3.81 1.68
CA VAL A 73 16.32 5.08 0.94
C VAL A 73 17.67 5.74 0.67
N LEU A 74 18.56 5.80 1.67
CA LEU A 74 19.91 6.36 1.53
C LEU A 74 20.75 5.56 0.51
N ASP A 75 20.72 4.23 0.58
CA ASP A 75 21.44 3.34 -0.35
C ASP A 75 20.94 3.46 -1.78
N SER A 76 19.65 3.81 -1.98
CA SER A 76 19.10 4.07 -3.32
C SER A 76 19.69 5.30 -3.98
N GLY A 77 20.25 6.24 -3.21
CA GLY A 77 20.75 7.52 -3.69
C GLY A 77 19.69 8.46 -4.25
N LYS A 78 18.40 8.18 -4.00
CA LYS A 78 17.27 8.96 -4.50
C LYS A 78 16.79 9.99 -3.48
N GLU A 79 16.22 11.09 -3.95
CA GLU A 79 15.53 12.07 -3.12
C GLU A 79 14.14 11.54 -2.77
N LEU A 80 13.86 11.27 -1.49
CA LEU A 80 12.54 10.83 -1.04
C LEU A 80 11.57 12.01 -1.04
N LYS A 81 10.61 12.02 -1.97
CA LYS A 81 9.61 13.09 -2.11
C LYS A 81 8.36 12.86 -1.27
N TYR A 82 7.89 11.62 -1.27
CA TYR A 82 6.63 11.26 -0.60
C TYR A 82 6.79 9.97 0.20
N VAL A 83 6.07 9.92 1.32
CA VAL A 83 5.61 8.69 1.97
C VAL A 83 4.10 8.63 1.80
N PHE A 84 3.59 7.64 1.11
CA PHE A 84 2.15 7.40 0.96
C PHE A 84 1.72 6.34 1.96
N VAL A 85 0.73 6.65 2.81
CA VAL A 85 0.16 5.72 3.80
C VAL A 85 -1.14 5.15 3.24
N THR A 86 -1.21 3.82 3.17
CA THR A 86 -2.32 3.11 2.52
C THR A 86 -3.59 3.06 3.36
N HIS A 87 -3.47 2.90 4.66
CA HIS A 87 -4.60 2.79 5.60
C HIS A 87 -4.17 3.08 7.04
N ASP A 88 -5.06 2.91 7.98
CA ASP A 88 -4.99 3.37 9.36
C ASP A 88 -4.40 2.31 10.34
N HIS A 89 -3.95 1.13 9.92
CA HIS A 89 -3.31 0.18 10.84
C HIS A 89 -1.91 0.65 11.25
N PRO A 90 -1.53 0.49 12.53
CA PRO A 90 -0.34 1.14 13.08
C PRO A 90 0.97 0.62 12.49
N ASP A 91 1.01 -0.60 12.01
CA ASP A 91 2.19 -1.21 11.38
C ASP A 91 2.44 -0.71 9.95
N HIS A 92 1.60 0.22 9.46
CA HIS A 92 1.76 0.92 8.19
C HIS A 92 2.09 2.42 8.36
N PHE A 93 2.10 2.96 9.60
CA PHE A 93 2.42 4.38 9.79
C PHE A 93 3.13 4.75 11.09
N PHE A 94 3.18 3.90 12.12
CA PHE A 94 3.63 4.30 13.46
C PHE A 94 5.03 4.92 13.50
N ALA A 95 6.00 4.31 12.83
CA ALA A 95 7.38 4.80 12.88
C ALA A 95 7.74 5.84 11.79
N MET A 96 6.74 6.54 11.23
CA MET A 96 6.96 7.63 10.26
C MET A 96 7.85 8.76 10.81
N GLU A 97 7.87 8.98 12.14
CA GLU A 97 8.71 10.01 12.75
C GLU A 97 10.20 9.81 12.44
N VAL A 98 10.68 8.56 12.40
CA VAL A 98 12.07 8.23 12.07
C VAL A 98 12.38 8.62 10.63
N ILE A 99 11.46 8.35 9.70
CA ILE A 99 11.60 8.72 8.29
C ILE A 99 11.59 10.25 8.15
N LYS A 100 10.65 10.93 8.83
CA LYS A 100 10.56 12.39 8.81
C LYS A 100 11.78 13.09 9.41
N GLN A 101 12.37 12.51 10.44
CA GLN A 101 13.63 13.02 11.02
C GLN A 101 14.82 12.85 10.07
N ALA A 102 14.91 11.73 9.37
CA ALA A 102 15.97 11.46 8.40
C ALA A 102 15.82 12.29 7.11
N PHE A 103 14.58 12.55 6.68
CA PHE A 103 14.24 13.27 5.46
C PHE A 103 13.27 14.41 5.79
N PRO A 104 13.77 15.57 6.30
CA PRO A 104 12.90 16.66 6.79
C PRO A 104 11.96 17.26 5.74
N ASP A 105 12.33 17.22 4.47
CA ASP A 105 11.55 17.79 3.36
C ASP A 105 10.52 16.82 2.79
N VAL A 106 10.52 15.53 3.20
CA VAL A 106 9.57 14.55 2.71
C VAL A 106 8.12 14.93 3.06
N GLN A 107 7.22 14.75 2.11
CA GLN A 107 5.79 14.89 2.33
C GLN A 107 5.19 13.54 2.72
N ILE A 108 4.67 13.42 3.93
CA ILE A 108 3.95 12.23 4.38
C ILE A 108 2.47 12.48 4.12
N VAL A 109 1.87 11.67 3.26
CA VAL A 109 0.53 11.89 2.71
C VAL A 109 -0.31 10.62 2.71
N ALA A 110 -1.63 10.80 2.77
CA ALA A 110 -2.61 9.73 2.60
C ALA A 110 -3.89 10.28 1.95
N HIS A 111 -4.79 9.38 1.56
CA HIS A 111 -6.14 9.78 1.17
C HIS A 111 -6.81 10.53 2.34
N PRO A 112 -7.61 11.60 2.09
CA PRO A 112 -8.20 12.41 3.17
C PRO A 112 -9.01 11.59 4.21
N THR A 113 -9.68 10.53 3.77
CA THR A 113 -10.43 9.62 4.67
C THR A 113 -9.49 8.87 5.60
N VAL A 114 -8.37 8.34 5.09
CA VAL A 114 -7.33 7.65 5.88
C VAL A 114 -6.71 8.61 6.90
N VAL A 115 -6.45 9.85 6.50
CA VAL A 115 -5.97 10.90 7.44
C VAL A 115 -6.96 11.12 8.58
N ALA A 116 -8.26 11.20 8.28
CA ALA A 116 -9.29 11.38 9.29
C ALA A 116 -9.38 10.19 10.26
N ASP A 117 -9.24 8.96 9.74
CA ASP A 117 -9.23 7.73 10.56
C ASP A 117 -8.00 7.69 11.47
N ILE A 118 -6.80 7.97 10.95
CA ILE A 118 -5.58 8.03 11.75
C ILE A 118 -5.71 9.07 12.88
N TRP A 119 -6.22 10.28 12.59
CA TRP A 119 -6.41 11.29 13.63
C TRP A 119 -7.37 10.85 14.72
N ARG A 120 -8.42 10.12 14.37
CA ARG A 120 -9.40 9.61 15.33
C ARG A 120 -8.82 8.49 16.20
N SER A 121 -8.11 7.52 15.58
CA SER A 121 -7.65 6.30 16.22
C SER A 121 -6.30 6.43 16.94
N LEU A 122 -5.44 7.36 16.52
CA LEU A 122 -4.05 7.49 16.97
C LEU A 122 -3.89 7.48 18.50
N PRO A 123 -4.69 8.22 19.32
CA PRO A 123 -4.54 8.17 20.77
C PRO A 123 -4.78 6.78 21.37
N PHE A 124 -5.73 6.04 20.81
CA PHE A 124 -6.06 4.68 21.26
C PHE A 124 -4.97 3.69 20.82
N LYS A 125 -4.47 3.80 19.61
CA LYS A 125 -3.38 2.97 19.09
C LYS A 125 -2.09 3.18 19.87
N VAL A 126 -1.72 4.42 20.15
CA VAL A 126 -0.55 4.71 20.98
C VAL A 126 -0.72 4.10 22.38
N LYS A 127 -1.87 4.29 23.04
CA LYS A 127 -2.14 3.71 24.37
C LYS A 127 -2.07 2.18 24.35
N ARG A 128 -2.55 1.54 23.28
CA ARG A 128 -2.61 0.08 23.15
C ARG A 128 -1.25 -0.53 22.87
N TRP A 129 -0.54 0.02 21.89
CA TRP A 129 0.64 -0.63 21.32
C TRP A 129 1.96 -0.19 21.94
N SER A 130 2.07 1.05 22.48
CA SER A 130 3.32 1.52 23.09
C SER A 130 3.83 0.64 24.24
N PRO A 131 3.00 0.08 25.14
CA PRO A 131 3.49 -0.82 26.17
C PRO A 131 4.17 -2.07 25.64
N MET A 132 3.68 -2.62 24.52
CA MET A 132 4.26 -3.80 23.88
C MET A 132 5.55 -3.45 23.13
N LEU A 133 5.57 -2.31 22.44
CA LEU A 133 6.72 -1.87 21.65
C LEU A 133 7.87 -1.35 22.52
N GLY A 134 7.58 -0.79 23.71
CA GLY A 134 8.57 -0.22 24.61
C GLY A 134 9.45 0.83 23.90
N ALA A 135 10.76 0.73 24.06
CA ALA A 135 11.72 1.63 23.41
C ALA A 135 11.76 1.52 21.87
N ASN A 136 11.13 0.53 21.29
CA ASN A 136 11.05 0.33 19.84
C ASN A 136 9.75 0.93 19.23
N GLY A 137 8.89 1.51 20.07
CA GLY A 137 7.68 2.22 19.64
C GLY A 137 7.96 3.69 19.33
N PRO A 138 7.01 4.38 18.68
CA PRO A 138 7.15 5.79 18.36
C PRO A 138 7.17 6.64 19.64
N VAL A 139 8.01 7.68 19.64
CA VAL A 139 8.12 8.67 20.74
C VAL A 139 7.21 9.87 20.46
N SER A 140 7.12 10.26 19.19
CA SER A 140 6.31 11.39 18.72
C SER A 140 5.52 10.98 17.48
N PRO A 141 4.45 10.20 17.65
CA PRO A 141 3.66 9.72 16.53
C PRO A 141 3.20 10.86 15.62
N THR A 142 3.39 10.67 14.32
CA THR A 142 3.07 11.66 13.28
C THR A 142 1.87 11.17 12.48
N ALA A 143 0.97 12.08 12.10
CA ALA A 143 -0.10 11.78 11.17
C ALA A 143 0.26 12.32 9.76
N PRO A 144 -0.19 11.63 8.69
CA PRO A 144 0.00 12.13 7.34
C PRO A 144 -0.85 13.37 7.05
N MET A 145 -0.47 14.13 6.02
CA MET A 145 -1.29 15.19 5.46
C MET A 145 -2.25 14.64 4.38
N PRO A 146 -3.43 15.25 4.20
CA PRO A 146 -4.33 14.83 3.13
C PRO A 146 -3.75 15.15 1.75
N LEU A 147 -3.81 14.18 0.83
CA LEU A 147 -3.52 14.41 -0.58
C LEU A 147 -4.52 15.39 -1.19
N ALA A 148 -4.01 16.28 -2.05
CA ALA A 148 -4.85 17.23 -2.79
C ALA A 148 -5.51 16.60 -4.05
N SER A 149 -5.03 15.46 -4.52
CA SER A 149 -5.57 14.73 -5.67
C SER A 149 -5.28 13.23 -5.54
N ASP A 150 -6.02 12.40 -6.29
CA ASP A 150 -5.83 10.95 -6.30
C ASP A 150 -4.63 10.50 -7.16
N THR A 151 -3.65 11.38 -7.33
CA THR A 151 -2.44 11.09 -8.13
C THR A 151 -1.22 11.75 -7.53
N ILE A 152 -0.17 10.96 -7.32
CA ILE A 152 1.17 11.43 -7.00
C ILE A 152 1.99 11.35 -8.29
N MET A 153 2.68 12.43 -8.63
CA MET A 153 3.58 12.46 -9.79
C MET A 153 5.01 12.14 -9.38
N LEU A 154 5.62 11.15 -10.01
CA LEU A 154 7.03 10.80 -9.83
C LEU A 154 7.74 10.90 -11.18
N GLU A 155 8.50 11.96 -11.40
CA GLU A 155 9.25 12.24 -12.64
C GLU A 155 8.42 12.06 -13.93
N GLY A 156 7.15 12.52 -13.85
CA GLY A 156 6.19 12.44 -14.95
C GLY A 156 5.46 11.10 -15.08
N HIS A 157 5.71 10.12 -14.22
CA HIS A 157 4.88 8.94 -14.08
C HIS A 157 3.74 9.20 -13.08
N GLU A 158 2.54 8.79 -13.46
CA GLU A 158 1.38 8.84 -12.55
C GLU A 158 1.41 7.65 -11.60
N LEU A 159 1.29 7.90 -10.29
CA LEU A 159 0.99 6.93 -9.27
C LEU A 159 -0.44 7.22 -8.79
N LYS A 160 -1.40 6.37 -9.13
CA LYS A 160 -2.83 6.60 -8.88
C LYS A 160 -3.23 6.01 -7.53
N VAL A 161 -3.88 6.81 -6.70
CA VAL A 161 -4.52 6.34 -5.48
C VAL A 161 -5.87 5.76 -5.82
N LEU A 162 -6.08 4.51 -5.46
CA LEU A 162 -7.33 3.77 -5.65
C LEU A 162 -8.03 3.61 -4.31
N GLY A 163 -9.34 3.77 -4.30
CA GLY A 163 -10.16 3.68 -3.09
C GLY A 163 -10.60 5.06 -2.56
N PRO A 164 -11.06 5.18 -1.30
CA PRO A 164 -11.05 4.10 -0.29
C PRO A 164 -12.00 2.95 -0.64
N MET A 165 -11.63 1.76 -0.23
CA MET A 165 -12.39 0.53 -0.43
C MET A 165 -12.28 -0.37 0.81
N GLN A 166 -13.16 -1.35 0.94
CA GLN A 166 -13.08 -2.31 2.02
C GLN A 166 -11.85 -3.20 1.83
N GLY A 167 -10.96 -3.22 2.80
CA GLY A 167 -9.85 -4.13 2.98
C GLY A 167 -9.94 -4.75 4.37
N ASP A 168 -8.82 -5.02 4.99
CA ASP A 168 -8.76 -5.36 6.41
C ASP A 168 -9.12 -4.17 7.32
N HIS A 169 -9.11 -2.98 6.77
CA HIS A 169 -9.72 -1.75 7.29
C HIS A 169 -10.78 -1.25 6.31
N HIS A 170 -11.84 -0.60 6.82
CA HIS A 170 -12.99 -0.16 6.00
C HIS A 170 -12.67 0.97 5.01
N HIS A 171 -11.55 1.67 5.18
CA HIS A 171 -11.08 2.72 4.30
C HIS A 171 -9.65 2.45 3.78
N ALA A 172 -9.37 1.22 3.38
CA ALA A 172 -8.09 0.90 2.76
C ALA A 172 -7.94 1.56 1.38
N THR A 173 -6.72 1.98 1.05
CA THR A 173 -6.37 2.52 -0.26
C THR A 173 -5.18 1.76 -0.85
N ALA A 174 -5.07 1.78 -2.17
CA ALA A 174 -3.94 1.21 -2.89
C ALA A 174 -3.25 2.26 -3.75
N LEU A 175 -1.94 2.12 -3.97
CA LEU A 175 -1.21 2.91 -4.95
C LEU A 175 -0.96 2.06 -6.20
N TRP A 176 -1.33 2.59 -7.37
CA TRP A 176 -1.18 1.94 -8.66
C TRP A 176 -0.22 2.70 -9.56
N ALA A 177 0.84 2.06 -10.03
CA ALA A 177 1.80 2.59 -10.99
C ALA A 177 1.56 1.95 -12.39
N PRO A 178 0.71 2.52 -13.24
CA PRO A 178 0.31 1.91 -14.52
C PRO A 178 1.47 1.73 -15.49
N SER A 179 2.48 2.61 -15.45
CA SER A 179 3.63 2.55 -16.38
C SER A 179 4.47 1.28 -16.24
N ILE A 180 4.47 0.65 -15.07
CA ILE A 180 5.18 -0.59 -14.77
C ILE A 180 4.25 -1.72 -14.29
N LYS A 181 2.93 -1.49 -14.36
CA LYS A 181 1.91 -2.41 -13.85
C LYS A 181 2.18 -2.90 -12.41
N ALA A 182 2.59 -1.99 -11.53
CA ALA A 182 2.85 -2.28 -10.13
C ALA A 182 1.72 -1.79 -9.22
N LEU A 183 1.25 -2.66 -8.34
CA LEU A 183 0.20 -2.44 -7.36
C LEU A 183 0.78 -2.55 -5.95
N PHE A 184 0.48 -1.54 -5.13
CA PHE A 184 0.85 -1.46 -3.72
C PHE A 184 -0.45 -1.34 -2.91
N PRO A 185 -1.10 -2.46 -2.61
CA PRO A 185 -2.46 -2.46 -2.10
C PRO A 185 -2.57 -2.32 -0.58
N GLY A 186 -1.45 -2.18 0.15
CA GLY A 186 -1.49 -2.33 1.59
C GLY A 186 -2.18 -3.64 1.99
N ASP A 187 -2.95 -3.61 3.04
CA ASP A 187 -3.62 -4.78 3.62
C ASP A 187 -4.93 -5.18 2.93
N LEU A 188 -5.17 -4.64 1.73
CA LEU A 188 -6.09 -5.28 0.80
C LEU A 188 -5.56 -6.66 0.37
N VAL A 189 -4.22 -6.85 0.34
CA VAL A 189 -3.59 -8.08 -0.13
C VAL A 189 -2.60 -8.62 0.89
N TYR A 190 -2.77 -9.89 1.23
CA TYR A 190 -1.86 -10.71 2.02
C TYR A 190 -1.26 -11.82 1.14
N ASN A 191 -0.10 -12.36 1.50
CA ASN A 191 0.48 -13.49 0.78
C ASN A 191 1.05 -14.55 1.74
N GLU A 192 0.39 -15.71 1.83
CA GLU A 192 0.64 -16.80 2.79
C GLU A 192 0.75 -16.33 4.24
N MET A 193 -0.09 -15.36 4.62
CA MET A 193 -0.41 -14.98 5.98
C MET A 193 -1.92 -15.06 6.18
N TYR A 194 -2.36 -15.37 7.41
CA TYR A 194 -3.79 -15.33 7.70
C TYR A 194 -4.29 -13.88 7.57
N LEU A 195 -5.49 -13.71 6.97
CA LEU A 195 -6.09 -12.39 6.81
C LEU A 195 -6.70 -11.91 8.13
N TRP A 196 -6.64 -10.61 8.35
CA TRP A 196 -7.25 -9.97 9.51
C TRP A 196 -8.75 -9.72 9.28
N PHE A 197 -9.59 -10.45 9.99
CA PHE A 197 -11.05 -10.26 10.03
C PHE A 197 -11.57 -9.84 11.41
N GLY A 198 -10.69 -9.42 12.30
CA GLY A 198 -11.06 -9.03 13.66
C GLY A 198 -11.98 -7.81 13.75
N GLU A 199 -12.12 -7.04 12.67
CA GLU A 199 -12.94 -5.83 12.58
C GLU A 199 -14.17 -6.01 11.66
N HIS A 200 -14.42 -7.23 11.16
CA HIS A 200 -15.32 -7.44 10.04
C HIS A 200 -16.57 -8.25 10.39
N ASP A 201 -17.68 -7.82 9.85
CA ASP A 201 -18.86 -8.66 9.65
C ASP A 201 -18.81 -9.37 8.28
N ALA A 202 -19.83 -10.21 8.02
CA ALA A 202 -19.89 -10.98 6.77
C ALA A 202 -20.07 -10.09 5.52
N ALA A 203 -20.71 -8.94 5.63
CA ALA A 203 -20.92 -8.02 4.51
C ALA A 203 -19.62 -7.31 4.15
N GLN A 204 -18.84 -6.92 5.15
CA GLN A 204 -17.53 -6.32 4.97
C GLN A 204 -16.53 -7.30 4.34
N VAL A 205 -16.52 -8.58 4.77
CA VAL A 205 -15.71 -9.63 4.12
C VAL A 205 -16.11 -9.80 2.65
N ALA A 206 -17.39 -9.77 2.31
CA ALA A 206 -17.84 -9.84 0.92
C ALA A 206 -17.39 -8.62 0.10
N ALA A 207 -17.55 -7.41 0.65
CA ALA A 207 -17.10 -6.17 0.00
C ALA A 207 -15.58 -6.14 -0.23
N TRP A 208 -14.77 -6.69 0.70
CA TRP A 208 -13.34 -6.87 0.49
C TRP A 208 -13.05 -7.80 -0.70
N GLY A 209 -13.82 -8.89 -0.83
CA GLY A 209 -13.73 -9.77 -1.99
C GLY A 209 -13.98 -9.05 -3.32
N ASP A 210 -14.99 -8.18 -3.36
CA ASP A 210 -15.30 -7.36 -4.55
C ASP A 210 -14.16 -6.39 -4.87
N ALA A 211 -13.58 -5.74 -3.86
CA ALA A 211 -12.42 -4.85 -4.03
C ALA A 211 -11.21 -5.59 -4.63
N LEU A 212 -10.92 -6.81 -4.17
CA LEU A 212 -9.84 -7.62 -4.74
C LEU A 212 -10.08 -7.98 -6.21
N GLU A 213 -11.31 -8.29 -6.59
CA GLU A 213 -11.66 -8.55 -8.00
C GLU A 213 -11.49 -7.29 -8.87
N GLU A 214 -11.74 -6.10 -8.32
CA GLU A 214 -11.45 -4.83 -9.01
C GLU A 214 -9.95 -4.63 -9.23
N LEU A 215 -9.16 -4.83 -8.19
CA LEU A 215 -7.71 -4.74 -8.30
C LEU A 215 -7.13 -5.75 -9.30
N LYS A 216 -7.69 -6.97 -9.34
CA LYS A 216 -7.28 -8.00 -10.29
C LYS A 216 -7.52 -7.60 -11.76
N ARG A 217 -8.58 -6.83 -12.05
CA ARG A 217 -8.86 -6.33 -13.41
C ARG A 217 -7.81 -5.36 -13.96
N LEU A 218 -6.96 -4.78 -13.11
CA LEU A 218 -5.83 -3.95 -13.53
C LEU A 218 -4.72 -4.77 -14.20
N ASP A 219 -4.75 -6.10 -14.13
CA ASP A 219 -3.70 -7.02 -14.62
C ASP A 219 -2.30 -6.64 -14.12
N PRO A 220 -2.11 -6.49 -12.77
CA PRO A 220 -0.82 -6.11 -12.23
C PRO A 220 0.22 -7.20 -12.46
N LYS A 221 1.47 -6.78 -12.74
CA LYS A 221 2.62 -7.70 -12.88
C LYS A 221 3.45 -7.74 -11.61
N ILE A 222 3.50 -6.63 -10.90
CA ILE A 222 4.11 -6.50 -9.58
C ILE A 222 2.98 -6.23 -8.60
N VAL A 223 2.90 -7.01 -7.53
CA VAL A 223 1.96 -6.79 -6.41
C VAL A 223 2.77 -6.91 -5.12
N VAL A 224 2.91 -5.78 -4.44
CA VAL A 224 3.56 -5.76 -3.12
C VAL A 224 2.46 -5.83 -2.08
N ALA A 225 2.14 -7.03 -1.63
CA ALA A 225 1.15 -7.25 -0.57
C ALA A 225 1.51 -6.47 0.70
N GLY A 226 0.53 -6.00 1.47
CA GLY A 226 0.79 -5.34 2.76
C GLY A 226 1.58 -6.26 3.68
N HIS A 227 1.16 -7.50 3.79
CA HIS A 227 1.86 -8.54 4.53
C HIS A 227 2.18 -9.75 3.66
N ALA A 228 3.36 -10.32 3.83
CA ALA A 228 3.72 -11.56 3.16
C ALA A 228 4.69 -12.41 3.99
N LYS A 229 4.50 -13.71 3.93
CA LYS A 229 5.48 -14.66 4.47
C LYS A 229 6.86 -14.43 3.82
N PRO A 230 7.94 -14.43 4.60
CA PRO A 230 9.28 -14.23 4.07
C PRO A 230 9.64 -15.19 2.93
N GLY A 231 10.31 -14.67 1.88
CA GLY A 231 10.80 -15.45 0.75
C GLY A 231 9.83 -15.56 -0.44
N LEU A 232 8.60 -15.05 -0.33
CA LEU A 232 7.65 -15.06 -1.44
C LEU A 232 7.92 -13.91 -2.44
N PRO A 233 7.58 -14.10 -3.73
CA PRO A 233 7.73 -13.05 -4.74
C PRO A 233 6.71 -11.93 -4.57
N ASN A 234 7.01 -10.76 -5.12
CA ASN A 234 6.09 -9.63 -5.22
C ASN A 234 5.38 -9.65 -6.58
N ASP A 235 4.49 -10.61 -6.79
CA ASP A 235 3.71 -10.80 -8.01
C ASP A 235 2.22 -11.02 -7.71
N ALA A 236 1.43 -11.36 -8.72
CA ALA A 236 -0.01 -11.56 -8.58
C ALA A 236 -0.41 -12.74 -7.66
N SER A 237 0.54 -13.58 -7.21
CA SER A 237 0.23 -14.74 -6.35
C SER A 237 -0.38 -14.35 -5.01
N GLY A 238 0.05 -13.20 -4.44
CA GLY A 238 -0.55 -12.65 -3.22
C GLY A 238 -2.02 -12.24 -3.41
N LEU A 239 -2.32 -11.60 -4.53
CA LEU A 239 -3.69 -11.23 -4.87
C LEU A 239 -4.57 -12.48 -5.07
N ASP A 240 -4.07 -13.48 -5.79
CA ASP A 240 -4.77 -14.75 -5.98
C ASP A 240 -4.95 -15.50 -4.65
N PHE A 241 -3.96 -15.45 -3.76
CA PHE A 241 -4.07 -16.03 -2.41
C PHE A 241 -5.18 -15.35 -1.61
N SER A 242 -5.21 -14.03 -1.53
CA SER A 242 -6.21 -13.27 -0.77
C SER A 242 -7.62 -13.52 -1.31
N ILE A 243 -7.81 -13.54 -2.62
CA ILE A 243 -9.09 -13.88 -3.26
C ILE A 243 -9.57 -15.28 -2.86
N ARG A 244 -8.67 -16.29 -2.91
CA ARG A 244 -9.04 -17.66 -2.50
C ARG A 244 -9.41 -17.72 -1.02
N TYR A 245 -8.64 -17.04 -0.17
CA TYR A 245 -8.87 -17.01 1.27
C TYR A 245 -10.24 -16.39 1.62
N ILE A 246 -10.54 -15.22 1.08
CA ILE A 246 -11.83 -14.54 1.29
C ILE A 246 -13.00 -15.38 0.78
N ARG A 247 -12.86 -16.04 -0.36
CA ARG A 247 -13.91 -16.92 -0.91
C ARG A 247 -14.16 -18.20 -0.09
N SER A 248 -13.13 -18.71 0.59
CA SER A 248 -13.25 -19.89 1.44
C SER A 248 -13.76 -19.56 2.85
N TRP A 249 -13.41 -18.39 3.38
CA TRP A 249 -13.69 -17.98 4.75
C TRP A 249 -15.17 -18.17 5.17
N PRO A 250 -16.19 -17.62 4.46
CA PRO A 250 -17.58 -17.79 4.87
C PRO A 250 -18.03 -19.25 4.85
N LYS A 251 -17.44 -20.10 4.01
CA LYS A 251 -17.73 -21.54 3.96
C LYS A 251 -17.14 -22.26 5.17
N LEU A 252 -15.96 -21.84 5.64
CA LEU A 252 -15.31 -22.40 6.82
C LEU A 252 -16.04 -21.94 8.09
N VAL A 253 -16.42 -20.68 8.17
CA VAL A 253 -17.26 -20.14 9.26
C VAL A 253 -18.58 -20.91 9.37
N ALA A 254 -19.28 -21.16 8.27
CA ALA A 254 -20.55 -21.89 8.27
C ALA A 254 -20.42 -23.37 8.70
N LYS A 255 -19.24 -23.97 8.64
CA LYS A 255 -18.97 -25.35 9.07
C LYS A 255 -18.57 -25.44 10.54
N ALA A 256 -17.94 -24.40 11.07
CA ALA A 256 -17.41 -24.38 12.42
C ALA A 256 -18.50 -24.12 13.44
N LYS A 257 -18.44 -24.78 14.58
CA LYS A 257 -19.33 -24.56 15.72
C LYS A 257 -18.77 -23.59 16.76
N ASP A 258 -17.46 -23.36 16.71
CA ASP A 258 -16.71 -22.46 17.61
C ASP A 258 -15.42 -21.98 16.96
N SER A 259 -14.75 -21.02 17.60
CA SER A 259 -13.49 -20.44 17.09
C SER A 259 -12.36 -21.45 16.99
N ALA A 260 -12.31 -22.44 17.88
CA ALA A 260 -11.27 -23.46 17.84
C ALA A 260 -11.41 -24.38 16.63
N GLU A 261 -12.66 -24.77 16.29
CA GLU A 261 -12.94 -25.56 15.09
C GLU A 261 -12.71 -24.73 13.81
N LEU A 262 -13.14 -23.46 13.77
CA LEU A 262 -12.89 -22.57 12.65
C LEU A 262 -11.38 -22.44 12.38
N ARG A 263 -10.62 -22.19 13.44
CA ARG A 263 -9.17 -22.08 13.36
C ARG A 263 -8.54 -23.35 12.81
N ALA A 264 -8.96 -24.52 13.28
CA ALA A 264 -8.47 -25.82 12.78
C ALA A 264 -8.78 -26.03 11.29
N LEU A 265 -9.98 -25.66 10.85
CA LEU A 265 -10.40 -25.74 9.45
C LEU A 265 -9.57 -24.82 8.55
N VAL A 266 -9.33 -23.57 8.99
CA VAL A 266 -8.51 -22.61 8.25
C VAL A 266 -7.06 -23.07 8.15
N MET A 267 -6.48 -23.56 9.26
CA MET A 267 -5.10 -24.09 9.24
C MET A 267 -4.95 -25.32 8.34
N ALA A 268 -5.98 -26.15 8.24
CA ALA A 268 -5.99 -27.29 7.32
C ALA A 268 -6.10 -26.87 5.85
N GLU A 269 -6.87 -25.82 5.55
CA GLU A 269 -7.04 -25.29 4.19
C GLU A 269 -5.79 -24.50 3.74
N TYR A 270 -5.15 -23.77 4.68
CA TYR A 270 -3.99 -22.90 4.43
C TYR A 270 -2.77 -23.28 5.30
N PRO A 271 -2.23 -24.50 5.15
CA PRO A 271 -1.19 -25.03 6.04
C PRO A 271 0.17 -24.32 5.90
N GLN A 272 0.36 -23.52 4.85
CA GLN A 272 1.59 -22.77 4.63
C GLN A 272 1.52 -21.33 5.21
N SER A 273 0.32 -20.87 5.58
CA SER A 273 0.14 -19.52 6.12
C SER A 273 0.75 -19.40 7.51
N ILE A 274 1.27 -18.21 7.79
CA ILE A 274 1.82 -17.84 9.09
C ILE A 274 0.94 -16.80 9.78
N ASP A 275 1.07 -16.73 11.10
CA ASP A 275 0.44 -15.71 11.94
C ASP A 275 1.49 -14.75 12.51
N VAL A 276 1.04 -13.68 13.15
CA VAL A 276 1.87 -12.72 13.86
C VAL A 276 1.51 -12.72 15.35
N LEU A 277 2.44 -12.31 16.21
CA LEU A 277 2.24 -12.24 17.67
C LEU A 277 1.62 -13.52 18.26
N GLY A 278 2.05 -14.66 17.72
CA GLY A 278 1.58 -16.00 18.11
C GLY A 278 0.34 -16.43 17.34
N ASP A 279 -0.83 -15.89 17.62
CA ASP A 279 -2.13 -16.28 17.05
C ASP A 279 -3.05 -15.05 16.92
N PHE A 280 -2.44 -13.93 16.54
CA PHE A 280 -3.16 -12.65 16.59
C PHE A 280 -4.20 -12.54 15.47
N LEU A 281 -3.80 -12.85 14.23
CA LEU A 281 -4.69 -12.69 13.07
C LEU A 281 -5.79 -13.75 13.09
N LEU A 282 -5.43 -15.02 13.02
CA LEU A 282 -6.40 -16.10 12.90
C LEU A 282 -7.20 -16.32 14.19
N GLY A 283 -6.55 -16.25 15.34
CA GLY A 283 -7.20 -16.48 16.62
C GLY A 283 -8.29 -15.45 16.93
N ASN A 284 -8.01 -14.16 16.75
CA ASN A 284 -8.99 -13.09 16.97
C ASN A 284 -10.06 -13.10 15.88
N SER A 285 -9.69 -13.22 14.61
CA SER A 285 -10.64 -13.32 13.49
C SER A 285 -11.64 -14.46 13.68
N SER A 286 -11.16 -15.62 14.15
CA SER A 286 -12.04 -16.77 14.42
C SER A 286 -13.03 -16.49 15.55
N LYS A 287 -12.60 -15.86 16.65
CA LYS A 287 -13.46 -15.51 17.78
C LYS A 287 -14.53 -14.48 17.39
N VAL A 288 -14.17 -13.48 16.58
CA VAL A 288 -15.12 -12.49 16.06
C VAL A 288 -16.15 -13.15 15.16
N ALA A 289 -15.69 -13.95 14.21
CA ALA A 289 -16.56 -14.63 13.24
C ALA A 289 -17.55 -15.62 13.89
N THR A 290 -17.21 -16.21 15.03
CA THR A 290 -18.09 -17.14 15.78
C THR A 290 -18.88 -16.46 16.89
N GLY A 291 -18.72 -15.13 17.09
CA GLY A 291 -19.43 -14.36 18.13
C GLY A 291 -18.89 -14.56 19.54
N GLU A 292 -17.73 -15.17 19.72
CA GLU A 292 -17.08 -15.35 21.02
C GLU A 292 -16.37 -14.06 21.48
N MET A 293 -16.14 -13.12 20.58
CA MET A 293 -15.57 -11.80 20.86
C MET A 293 -16.27 -10.76 19.98
N PRO A 294 -16.53 -9.54 20.50
CA PRO A 294 -16.98 -8.45 19.65
C PRO A 294 -15.91 -8.08 18.62
N ALA A 295 -16.32 -7.49 17.51
CA ALA A 295 -15.38 -6.90 16.56
C ALA A 295 -14.51 -5.86 17.26
N TRP A 296 -13.27 -5.75 16.82
CA TRP A 296 -12.33 -4.74 17.33
C TRP A 296 -12.78 -3.36 16.89
N GLU A 297 -12.74 -2.43 17.81
CA GLU A 297 -12.96 -1.01 17.57
C GLU A 297 -11.65 -0.26 17.87
N GLU A 298 -11.19 0.54 16.94
CA GLU A 298 -10.01 1.40 17.08
C GLU A 298 -10.35 2.89 16.96
#